data_320c87ff4ca84dc908d8169ef91ce305
#
_entry.id   320c87ff4ca84dc908d8169ef91ce305
#
_cell.length_a   1.000
_cell.length_b   1.000
_cell.length_c   1.000
_cell.angle_alpha   90.00
_cell.angle_beta   90.00
_cell.angle_gamma   90.00
#
_symmetry.space_group_name_H-M   'P 1'
#
loop_
_entity.id
_entity.type
_entity.pdbx_description
1 polymer ?
#
loop_
_entity_poly.entity_id
_entity_poly.type
_entity_poly.pdbx_seq_one_letter_code
_entity_poly.pdbx_strand_id
1 'polypeptide(L)'
;MITNFEIHNFRGIRLLRLEDIKSLNLLLGYNNCGKSSVLEALYLFCDPSHPVNDIQINRARHYLRADARSLQYLFYGLDGSSLIALVGNMDNGEKRSVEVKYYETERTHSDLDNLHLTNRNVNKTYGLHNILRQTINGIEKTYNYKVEPRDNNSAQT
;
A
#
# COMPACT_ATOMS: atom_id res chain seq x y z
N MET A 1 -2.89 2.61 22.41
CA MET A 1 -4.09 2.84 21.56
C MET A 1 -3.81 4.00 20.61
N ILE A 2 -4.34 4.00 19.37
CA ILE A 2 -4.22 5.13 18.43
C ILE A 2 -5.04 6.30 18.98
N THR A 3 -4.45 7.49 19.08
CA THR A 3 -5.13 8.72 19.54
C THR A 3 -5.47 9.67 18.39
N ASN A 4 -4.59 9.74 17.40
CA ASN A 4 -4.77 10.55 16.20
C ASN A 4 -4.34 9.73 14.98
N PHE A 5 -5.01 9.94 13.86
CA PHE A 5 -4.69 9.22 12.62
C PHE A 5 -4.92 10.11 11.40
N GLU A 6 -3.94 10.19 10.52
CA GLU A 6 -4.02 10.92 9.26
C GLU A 6 -3.86 9.96 8.08
N ILE A 7 -4.65 10.19 7.05
CA ILE A 7 -4.64 9.44 5.80
C ILE A 7 -4.40 10.41 4.66
N HIS A 8 -3.37 10.14 3.85
CA HIS A 8 -3.05 10.93 2.66
C HIS A 8 -3.06 10.04 1.41
N ASN A 9 -3.72 10.50 0.36
CA ASN A 9 -3.73 9.92 -1.00
C ASN A 9 -4.13 8.45 -1.07
N PHE A 10 -5.01 7.99 -0.19
CA PHE A 10 -5.44 6.60 -0.14
C PHE A 10 -6.86 6.43 -0.68
N ARG A 11 -7.04 5.64 -1.73
CA ARG A 11 -8.35 5.38 -2.35
C ARG A 11 -9.06 6.67 -2.77
N GLY A 12 -10.30 6.87 -2.28
CA GLY A 12 -11.06 8.10 -2.46
C GLY A 12 -10.72 9.23 -1.48
N ILE A 13 -9.69 9.04 -0.64
CA ILE A 13 -9.31 9.98 0.41
C ILE A 13 -8.04 10.71 0.01
N ARG A 14 -8.15 12.00 -0.33
CA ARG A 14 -6.99 12.85 -0.57
C ARG A 14 -6.30 13.22 0.74
N LEU A 15 -7.09 13.64 1.73
CA LEU A 15 -6.64 13.95 3.08
C LEU A 15 -7.80 13.74 4.05
N LEU A 16 -7.55 13.01 5.14
CA LEU A 16 -8.45 12.87 6.27
C LEU A 16 -7.64 12.90 7.56
N ARG A 17 -8.12 13.64 8.56
CA ARG A 17 -7.58 13.66 9.91
C ARG A 17 -8.65 13.19 10.87
N LEU A 18 -8.30 12.22 11.70
CA LEU A 18 -9.10 11.74 12.81
C LEU A 18 -8.36 12.11 14.09
N GLU A 19 -8.99 12.91 14.93
CA GLU A 19 -8.43 13.38 16.18
C GLU A 19 -9.24 12.83 17.34
N ASP A 20 -8.62 12.74 18.50
CA ASP A 20 -9.27 12.32 19.74
C ASP A 20 -9.95 10.94 19.65
N ILE A 21 -9.27 9.99 18.97
CA ILE A 21 -9.74 8.62 18.79
C ILE A 21 -9.83 7.93 20.17
N LYS A 22 -10.97 7.30 20.43
CA LYS A 22 -11.27 6.58 21.67
C LYS A 22 -11.27 5.05 21.44
N SER A 23 -11.54 4.30 22.51
CA SER A 23 -11.70 2.84 22.44
C SER A 23 -12.90 2.41 21.58
N LEU A 24 -13.91 3.29 21.46
CA LEU A 24 -15.07 3.08 20.60
C LEU A 24 -15.28 4.34 19.74
N ASN A 25 -15.30 4.16 18.43
CA ASN A 25 -15.54 5.21 17.46
C ASN A 25 -16.59 4.76 16.46
N LEU A 26 -17.48 5.65 16.07
CA LEU A 26 -18.56 5.36 15.12
C LEU A 26 -18.37 6.18 13.85
N LEU A 27 -18.17 5.50 12.71
CA LEU A 27 -18.10 6.13 11.39
C LEU A 27 -19.47 6.17 10.75
N LEU A 28 -20.06 7.36 10.65
CA LEU A 28 -21.36 7.59 10.03
C LEU A 28 -21.22 8.26 8.68
N GLY A 29 -22.15 8.01 7.78
CA GLY A 29 -22.21 8.64 6.47
C GLY A 29 -22.90 7.78 5.42
N TYR A 30 -23.20 8.40 4.27
CA TYR A 30 -23.82 7.73 3.13
C TYR A 30 -22.95 6.58 2.57
N ASN A 31 -23.58 5.71 1.76
CA ASN A 31 -22.82 4.71 1.03
C ASN A 31 -21.78 5.39 0.12
N ASN A 32 -20.63 4.74 -0.02
CA ASN A 32 -19.52 5.24 -0.83
C ASN A 32 -18.84 6.56 -0.35
N CYS A 33 -19.07 7.00 0.89
CA CYS A 33 -18.41 8.19 1.45
C CYS A 33 -17.01 7.92 2.07
N GLY A 34 -16.43 6.73 1.84
CA GLY A 34 -15.06 6.43 2.28
C GLY A 34 -14.91 5.68 3.61
N LYS A 35 -16.01 5.30 4.31
CA LYS A 35 -15.94 4.58 5.60
C LYS A 35 -15.06 3.33 5.54
N SER A 36 -15.27 2.48 4.55
CA SER A 36 -14.44 1.28 4.36
C SER A 36 -12.99 1.62 4.04
N SER A 37 -12.74 2.71 3.31
CA SER A 37 -11.37 3.16 3.02
C SER A 37 -10.64 3.60 4.28
N VAL A 38 -11.32 4.19 5.26
CA VAL A 38 -10.72 4.51 6.56
C VAL A 38 -10.32 3.24 7.30
N LEU A 39 -11.19 2.21 7.33
CA LEU A 39 -10.88 0.94 7.97
C LEU A 39 -9.73 0.19 7.28
N GLU A 40 -9.69 0.22 5.94
CA GLU A 40 -8.60 -0.34 5.15
C GLU A 40 -7.27 0.38 5.42
N ALA A 41 -7.28 1.71 5.53
CA ALA A 41 -6.10 2.48 5.88
C ALA A 41 -5.60 2.15 7.29
N LEU A 42 -6.50 2.01 8.27
CA LEU A 42 -6.16 1.57 9.62
C LEU A 42 -5.57 0.15 9.63
N TYR A 43 -6.12 -0.75 8.82
CA TYR A 43 -5.61 -2.12 8.69
C TYR A 43 -4.16 -2.13 8.17
N LEU A 44 -3.86 -1.38 7.10
CA LEU A 44 -2.49 -1.22 6.58
C LEU A 44 -1.55 -0.57 7.60
N PHE A 45 -2.05 0.42 8.33
CA PHE A 45 -1.27 1.12 9.34
C PHE A 45 -0.89 0.22 10.52
N CYS A 46 -1.78 -0.68 10.93
CA CYS A 46 -1.53 -1.60 12.05
C CYS A 46 -0.51 -2.69 11.71
N ASP A 47 -0.54 -3.22 10.48
CA ASP A 47 0.37 -4.28 10.04
C ASP A 47 0.88 -4.03 8.60
N PRO A 48 1.80 -3.07 8.42
CA PRO A 48 2.38 -2.80 7.11
C PRO A 48 3.44 -3.83 6.69
N SER A 49 3.82 -4.73 7.60
CA SER A 49 4.87 -5.74 7.37
C SER A 49 4.39 -6.94 6.57
N HIS A 50 3.08 -7.17 6.53
CA HIS A 50 2.52 -8.30 5.84
C HIS A 50 2.29 -7.97 4.35
N PRO A 51 3.14 -8.49 3.44
CA PRO A 51 3.12 -8.09 2.02
C PRO A 51 1.82 -8.46 1.28
N VAL A 52 0.95 -9.21 1.95
CA VAL A 52 -0.34 -9.65 1.39
C VAL A 52 -1.46 -8.67 1.69
N ASN A 53 -1.29 -7.77 2.68
CA ASN A 53 -2.36 -6.88 3.13
C ASN A 53 -2.84 -5.93 2.04
N ASP A 54 -1.92 -5.32 1.28
CA ASP A 54 -2.25 -4.46 0.14
C ASP A 54 -3.07 -5.19 -0.92
N ILE A 55 -2.71 -6.44 -1.20
CA ILE A 55 -3.39 -7.31 -2.17
C ILE A 55 -4.74 -7.76 -1.62
N GLN A 56 -4.83 -8.11 -0.32
CA GLN A 56 -6.07 -8.56 0.31
C GLN A 56 -7.13 -7.47 0.36
N ILE A 57 -6.74 -6.22 0.66
CA ILE A 57 -7.63 -5.08 0.64
C ILE A 57 -8.22 -4.88 -0.76
N ASN A 58 -7.43 -5.06 -1.81
CA ASN A 58 -7.93 -5.01 -3.18
C ASN A 58 -8.84 -6.19 -3.51
N ARG A 59 -8.51 -7.41 -3.08
CA ARG A 59 -9.35 -8.61 -3.26
C ARG A 59 -10.68 -8.47 -2.55
N ALA A 60 -10.72 -7.91 -1.35
CA ALA A 60 -11.96 -7.66 -0.63
C ALA A 60 -12.93 -6.74 -1.38
N ARG A 61 -12.40 -5.93 -2.31
CA ARG A 61 -13.19 -5.10 -3.23
C ARG A 61 -13.41 -5.72 -4.61
N HIS A 62 -13.21 -7.04 -4.75
CA HIS A 62 -13.34 -7.78 -6.01
C HIS A 62 -12.34 -7.38 -7.12
N TYR A 63 -11.26 -6.68 -6.79
CA TYR A 63 -10.14 -6.50 -7.71
C TYR A 63 -9.29 -7.78 -7.72
N LEU A 64 -9.78 -8.80 -8.47
CA LEU A 64 -9.28 -10.18 -8.40
C LEU A 64 -7.92 -10.39 -9.08
N ARG A 65 -7.47 -9.45 -9.88
CA ARG A 65 -6.18 -9.55 -10.57
C ARG A 65 -5.10 -8.80 -9.79
N ALA A 66 -4.00 -9.47 -9.51
CA ALA A 66 -2.80 -8.85 -8.98
C ALA A 66 -1.97 -8.28 -10.15
N ASP A 67 -2.53 -7.34 -10.92
CA ASP A 67 -1.85 -6.63 -11.99
C ASP A 67 -1.47 -5.20 -11.59
N ALA A 68 -0.69 -4.52 -12.41
CA ALA A 68 -0.24 -3.16 -12.17
C ALA A 68 -1.41 -2.20 -11.88
N ARG A 69 -2.50 -2.34 -12.62
CA ARG A 69 -3.68 -1.48 -12.47
C ARG A 69 -4.37 -1.71 -11.13
N SER A 70 -4.44 -2.96 -10.67
CA SER A 70 -5.09 -3.27 -9.40
C SER A 70 -4.37 -2.64 -8.21
N LEU A 71 -3.05 -2.51 -8.25
CA LEU A 71 -2.29 -1.81 -7.21
C LEU A 71 -2.52 -0.29 -7.24
N GLN A 72 -2.72 0.30 -8.41
CA GLN A 72 -3.03 1.73 -8.53
C GLN A 72 -4.38 2.12 -7.90
N TYR A 73 -5.32 1.16 -7.74
CA TYR A 73 -6.58 1.41 -7.03
C TYR A 73 -6.41 1.76 -5.54
N LEU A 74 -5.23 1.58 -4.97
CA LEU A 74 -4.92 2.03 -3.62
C LEU A 74 -4.68 3.55 -3.56
N PHE A 75 -4.28 4.15 -4.66
CA PHE A 75 -3.87 5.56 -4.72
C PHE A 75 -5.04 6.48 -5.06
N TYR A 76 -5.06 7.67 -4.48
CA TYR A 76 -6.07 8.69 -4.77
C TYR A 76 -6.02 9.08 -6.25
N GLY A 77 -7.18 9.09 -6.89
CA GLY A 77 -7.27 9.41 -8.33
C GLY A 77 -6.58 8.41 -9.25
N LEU A 78 -6.25 7.20 -8.77
CA LEU A 78 -5.48 6.16 -9.49
C LEU A 78 -4.06 6.61 -9.85
N ASP A 79 -3.56 7.65 -9.20
CA ASP A 79 -2.23 8.21 -9.45
C ASP A 79 -1.16 7.46 -8.68
N GLY A 80 -0.57 6.44 -9.29
CA GLY A 80 0.54 5.66 -8.73
C GLY A 80 1.83 6.45 -8.52
N SER A 81 1.95 7.68 -9.07
CA SER A 81 3.09 8.56 -8.80
C SER A 81 2.98 9.25 -7.44
N SER A 82 1.78 9.31 -6.88
CA SER A 82 1.53 9.87 -5.55
C SER A 82 2.07 8.95 -4.45
N LEU A 83 2.38 9.54 -3.30
CA LEU A 83 2.73 8.82 -2.08
C LEU A 83 1.48 8.64 -1.23
N ILE A 84 1.15 7.40 -0.85
CA ILE A 84 0.21 7.16 0.25
C ILE A 84 0.98 7.36 1.56
N ALA A 85 0.47 8.20 2.46
CA ALA A 85 1.02 8.32 3.80
C ALA A 85 -0.07 8.13 4.86
N LEU A 86 0.20 7.22 5.79
CA LEU A 86 -0.64 6.93 6.94
C LEU A 86 0.17 7.30 8.19
N VAL A 87 -0.31 8.24 8.98
CA VAL A 87 0.44 8.76 10.14
C VAL A 87 -0.42 8.65 11.37
N GLY A 88 0.13 8.16 12.47
CA GLY A 88 -0.61 8.01 13.71
C GLY A 88 0.24 8.24 14.96
N ASN A 89 -0.43 8.75 15.99
CA ASN A 89 0.12 8.86 17.34
C ASN A 89 -0.59 7.87 18.26
N MET A 90 0.18 7.31 19.17
CA MET A 90 -0.32 6.38 20.19
C MET A 90 -0.36 7.05 21.57
N ASP A 91 -1.21 6.54 22.46
CA ASP A 91 -1.33 6.99 23.84
C ASP A 91 -0.06 6.79 24.68
N ASN A 92 0.82 5.89 24.27
CA ASN A 92 2.13 5.64 24.90
C ASN A 92 3.24 6.59 24.41
N GLY A 93 2.90 7.61 23.58
CA GLY A 93 3.85 8.53 22.98
C GLY A 93 4.57 8.02 21.74
N GLU A 94 4.28 6.80 21.27
CA GLU A 94 4.78 6.28 20.00
C GLU A 94 4.19 7.09 18.84
N LYS A 95 5.04 7.44 17.87
CA LYS A 95 4.64 7.96 16.58
C LYS A 95 4.95 6.91 15.52
N ARG A 96 4.00 6.68 14.64
CA ARG A 96 4.15 5.73 13.53
C ARG A 96 3.74 6.38 12.22
N SER A 97 4.51 6.13 11.17
CA SER A 97 4.10 6.44 9.80
C SER A 97 4.34 5.27 8.88
N VAL A 98 3.42 5.06 7.95
CA VAL A 98 3.51 4.08 6.88
C VAL A 98 3.40 4.83 5.56
N GLU A 99 4.41 4.70 4.72
CA GLU A 99 4.42 5.21 3.37
C GLU A 99 4.30 4.04 2.39
N VAL A 100 3.42 4.17 1.40
CA VAL A 100 3.28 3.19 0.32
C VAL A 100 3.58 3.88 -1.01
N LYS A 101 4.54 3.33 -1.76
CA LYS A 101 4.95 3.80 -3.07
C LYS A 101 4.72 2.71 -4.11
N TYR A 102 4.12 3.07 -5.23
CA TYR A 102 4.09 2.22 -6.40
C TYR A 102 5.44 2.32 -7.13
N TYR A 103 5.92 1.20 -7.64
CA TYR A 103 7.10 1.18 -8.51
C TYR A 103 6.87 0.31 -9.73
N GLU A 104 7.52 0.68 -10.81
CA GLU A 104 7.59 -0.07 -12.04
C GLU A 104 9.07 -0.17 -12.42
N THR A 105 9.54 -1.39 -12.66
CA THR A 105 10.94 -1.64 -13.07
C THR A 105 10.91 -2.48 -14.35
N GLU A 106 11.67 -2.05 -15.33
CA GLU A 106 11.91 -2.83 -16.52
C GLU A 106 13.01 -3.85 -16.24
N ARG A 107 12.69 -5.15 -16.37
CA ARG A 107 13.72 -6.19 -16.40
C ARG A 107 14.20 -6.33 -17.83
N THR A 108 15.37 -5.81 -18.13
CA THR A 108 16.12 -6.22 -19.32
C THR A 108 16.72 -7.59 -19.03
N HIS A 109 16.31 -8.62 -19.74
CA HIS A 109 17.08 -9.85 -19.80
C HIS A 109 18.41 -9.51 -20.49
N SER A 110 19.42 -9.14 -19.69
CA SER A 110 20.81 -9.25 -20.11
C SER A 110 21.23 -10.68 -19.82
N ASP A 111 21.66 -11.34 -20.90
CA ASP A 111 22.54 -12.49 -20.89
C ASP A 111 21.95 -13.87 -20.57
N LEU A 112 21.38 -14.49 -21.59
CA LEU A 112 21.81 -15.81 -22.06
C LEU A 112 21.09 -16.04 -23.40
N ASP A 113 21.93 -16.22 -24.42
CA ASP A 113 21.67 -16.65 -25.79
C ASP A 113 21.65 -15.55 -26.87
N ASN A 114 22.83 -15.38 -27.41
CA ASN A 114 23.04 -15.00 -28.80
C ASN A 114 22.33 -16.01 -29.72
N LEU A 115 21.13 -15.70 -30.16
CA LEU A 115 20.59 -16.16 -31.43
C LEU A 115 19.30 -15.39 -31.74
N HIS A 116 19.40 -14.52 -32.77
CA HIS A 116 18.31 -14.05 -33.62
C HIS A 116 16.89 -14.13 -33.06
N LEU A 117 16.33 -13.01 -32.57
CA LEU A 117 14.96 -12.63 -32.94
C LEU A 117 14.63 -11.25 -32.37
N THR A 118 14.31 -10.36 -33.25
CA THR A 118 13.83 -8.99 -33.04
C THR A 118 12.44 -8.96 -32.40
N ASN A 119 12.36 -9.21 -31.12
CA ASN A 119 11.23 -8.77 -30.29
C ASN A 119 11.74 -8.65 -28.85
N ARG A 120 12.15 -7.44 -28.47
CA ARG A 120 12.43 -7.12 -27.07
C ARG A 120 11.11 -7.13 -26.30
N ASN A 121 10.71 -8.27 -25.80
CA ASN A 121 9.71 -8.33 -24.74
C ASN A 121 10.35 -7.75 -23.47
N VAL A 122 10.15 -6.48 -23.23
CA VAL A 122 10.52 -5.84 -21.98
C VAL A 122 9.53 -6.33 -20.92
N ASN A 123 9.96 -7.29 -20.10
CA ASN A 123 9.15 -7.73 -18.97
C ASN A 123 9.17 -6.64 -17.90
N LYS A 124 8.06 -5.94 -17.74
CA LYS A 124 7.88 -4.95 -16.68
C LYS A 124 7.50 -5.65 -15.38
N THR A 125 8.25 -5.38 -14.34
CA THR A 125 7.90 -5.78 -12.97
C THR A 125 7.35 -4.56 -12.24
N TYR A 126 6.29 -4.72 -11.51
CA TYR A 126 5.63 -3.67 -10.74
C TYR A 126 5.29 -4.18 -9.34
N GLY A 127 5.14 -3.28 -8.40
CA GLY A 127 4.81 -3.62 -7.03
C GLY A 127 4.62 -2.41 -6.14
N LEU A 128 4.56 -2.67 -4.84
CA LEU A 128 4.50 -1.65 -3.81
C LEU A 128 5.74 -1.72 -2.92
N HIS A 129 6.18 -0.57 -2.49
CA HIS A 129 7.23 -0.42 -1.51
C HIS A 129 6.65 0.26 -0.27
N ASN A 130 6.51 -0.49 0.80
CA ASN A 130 5.99 -0.02 2.08
C ASN A 130 7.15 0.34 3.00
N ILE A 131 7.12 1.53 3.54
CA ILE A 131 8.13 2.04 4.48
C ILE A 131 7.41 2.33 5.79
N LEU A 132 7.73 1.58 6.84
CA LEU A 132 7.26 1.83 8.19
C LEU A 132 8.33 2.59 8.97
N ARG A 133 7.98 3.73 9.56
CA ARG A 133 8.79 4.43 10.55
C ARG A 133 8.06 4.45 11.88
N GLN A 134 8.78 4.11 12.94
CA GLN A 134 8.30 4.13 14.32
C GLN A 134 9.25 4.94 15.16
N THR A 135 8.73 5.89 15.93
CA THR A 135 9.49 6.66 16.90
C THR A 135 8.95 6.39 18.30
N ILE A 136 9.78 5.76 19.15
CA ILE A 136 9.43 5.43 20.54
C ILE A 136 10.54 6.02 21.42
N ASN A 137 10.17 6.85 22.40
CA ASN A 137 11.12 7.50 23.30
C ASN A 137 12.26 8.26 22.58
N GLY A 138 11.95 8.90 21.44
CA GLY A 138 12.93 9.62 20.63
C GLY A 138 13.82 8.75 19.74
N ILE A 139 13.69 7.42 19.79
CA ILE A 139 14.43 6.49 18.94
C ILE A 139 13.57 6.15 17.71
N GLU A 140 14.08 6.46 16.52
CA GLU A 140 13.43 6.13 15.27
C GLU A 140 13.95 4.79 14.71
N LYS A 141 13.01 3.94 14.28
CA LYS A 141 13.28 2.70 13.54
C LYS A 141 12.57 2.73 12.21
N THR A 142 13.26 2.34 11.15
CA THR A 142 12.69 2.28 9.80
C THR A 142 12.76 0.84 9.27
N TYR A 143 11.64 0.37 8.72
CA TYR A 143 11.51 -0.94 8.11
C TYR A 143 11.02 -0.77 6.68
N ASN A 144 11.55 -1.58 5.76
CA ASN A 144 11.23 -1.53 4.34
C ASN A 144 10.70 -2.89 3.88
N TYR A 145 9.55 -2.88 3.23
CA TYR A 145 8.88 -4.08 2.70
C TYR A 145 8.57 -3.89 1.22
N LYS A 146 8.89 -4.90 0.39
CA LYS A 146 8.49 -4.93 -1.01
C LYS A 146 7.37 -5.93 -1.21
N VAL A 147 6.34 -5.50 -1.94
CA VAL A 147 5.18 -6.31 -2.30
C VAL A 147 5.14 -6.44 -3.81
N GLU A 148 5.40 -7.62 -4.31
CA GLU A 148 5.30 -7.95 -5.74
C GLU A 148 4.09 -8.88 -5.94
N PRO A 149 3.21 -8.59 -6.91
CA PRO A 149 2.18 -9.54 -7.30
C PRO A 149 2.85 -10.82 -7.81
N ARG A 150 2.41 -11.97 -7.33
CA ARG A 150 2.87 -13.25 -7.88
C ARG A 150 2.28 -13.40 -9.29
N ASP A 151 3.14 -13.49 -10.29
CA ASP A 151 2.73 -13.90 -11.63
C ASP A 151 2.24 -15.36 -11.55
N ASN A 152 0.95 -15.57 -11.77
CA ASN A 152 0.34 -16.91 -11.81
C ASN A 152 0.74 -17.72 -13.05
N ASN A 153 1.74 -17.29 -13.80
CA ASN A 153 2.18 -17.97 -15.05
C ASN A 153 3.23 -19.07 -14.84
N SER A 154 3.62 -19.40 -13.59
CA SER A 154 4.59 -20.47 -13.32
C SER A 154 3.97 -21.82 -12.93
N ALA A 155 2.67 -22.03 -13.14
CA ALA A 155 1.99 -23.29 -12.85
C ALA A 155 1.34 -23.87 -14.10
N GLN A 156 2.12 -24.10 -15.16
CA GLN A 156 1.82 -25.04 -16.24
C GLN A 156 3.14 -25.55 -16.83
N THR A 157 3.72 -26.54 -16.19
CA THR A 157 4.53 -27.61 -16.83
C THR A 157 4.32 -28.87 -16.02
#